data_f818b6ba7a8e82ae4f2828e34881774f
#
_entry.id   f818b6ba7a8e82ae4f2828e34881774f
#
_cell.length_a   1.000
_cell.length_b   1.000
_cell.length_c   1.000
_cell.angle_alpha   90.00
_cell.angle_beta   90.00
_cell.angle_gamma   90.00
#
_symmetry.space_group_name_H-M   'P 1'
#
loop_
_entity.id
_entity.type
_entity.pdbx_description
1 polymer ?
#
loop_
_entity_poly.entity_id
_entity_poly.type
_entity_poly.pdbx_seq_one_letter_code
_entity_poly.pdbx_strand_id
1 'polypeptide(L)'
;EIPLRLVGSEMCIRDSSVLRAKGHYGLVLRQIPNDLFSLGDIGLPDTIIELLNRPRGLILVTGPTGSGKSTTLASMINWINENHDGHIITIEDPIEYFHDHKKCIVTQREVGNDVASFSSAIRGALRQDPDVILVGEMRDLETIEAAVGAAETGHLVFATLHTTGAARTVDRIIDAFPADMKDQIRTQLASSIIAVISQVLCKKTGGGRIASFEIMVTTTSIAQLIRENKTFRINSDIQTGASRGMIGLDAHLLGLFSRNLISADEALGKSQTPDSMRAKLLENGATLTT
;
A
#
# COMPACT_ATOMS: atom_id res chain seq x y z
N GLU A 1 21.44 22.24 -24.55
CA GLU A 1 20.02 22.58 -24.87
C GLU A 1 19.18 21.31 -24.69
N ILE A 2 18.15 21.37 -23.83
CA ILE A 2 17.16 20.32 -23.70
C ILE A 2 16.30 20.38 -24.96
N PRO A 3 16.14 19.29 -25.74
CA PRO A 3 15.34 19.35 -26.95
C PRO A 3 13.93 19.83 -26.64
N LEU A 4 13.46 20.88 -27.30
CA LEU A 4 12.13 21.49 -27.17
C LEU A 4 10.95 20.51 -27.37
N ARG A 5 11.20 19.28 -27.79
CA ARG A 5 10.21 18.21 -27.92
C ARG A 5 9.66 17.68 -26.58
N LEU A 6 10.30 18.02 -25.44
CA LEU A 6 9.78 17.73 -24.10
C LEU A 6 8.91 18.87 -23.54
N VAL A 7 8.89 20.01 -24.22
CA VAL A 7 8.07 21.17 -23.87
C VAL A 7 6.82 21.12 -24.75
N GLY A 8 5.69 20.71 -24.20
CA GLY A 8 4.41 20.66 -24.90
C GLY A 8 3.70 19.30 -24.90
N SER A 9 4.27 18.28 -24.29
CA SER A 9 3.48 17.13 -23.83
C SER A 9 2.92 17.47 -22.44
N GLU A 10 1.68 17.12 -22.18
CA GLU A 10 1.01 17.25 -20.88
C GLU A 10 1.66 16.35 -19.78
N MET A 11 2.98 16.13 -19.88
CA MET A 11 3.74 15.24 -19.02
C MET A 11 4.37 16.04 -17.89
N CYS A 12 3.88 15.84 -16.68
CA CYS A 12 4.55 16.30 -15.48
C CYS A 12 5.81 15.45 -15.22
N ILE A 13 6.95 16.11 -15.02
CA ILE A 13 8.19 15.45 -14.60
C ILE A 13 8.26 15.53 -13.09
N ARG A 14 8.23 14.35 -12.43
CA ARG A 14 8.30 14.24 -10.98
C ARG A 14 9.69 14.55 -10.44
N ASP A 15 10.69 13.86 -10.96
CA ASP A 15 12.08 13.95 -10.52
C ASP A 15 13.01 14.21 -11.69
N SER A 16 13.92 15.15 -11.49
CA SER A 16 15.04 15.38 -12.38
C SER A 16 16.34 15.18 -11.62
N SER A 17 17.03 14.09 -11.89
CA SER A 17 18.37 13.86 -11.33
C SER A 17 19.44 14.25 -12.33
N VAL A 18 20.20 15.29 -12.01
CA VAL A 18 21.37 15.70 -12.79
C VAL A 18 22.61 15.10 -12.17
N LEU A 19 23.36 14.33 -12.94
CA LEU A 19 24.59 13.70 -12.49
C LEU A 19 25.76 14.07 -13.41
N ARG A 20 26.98 14.01 -12.88
CA ARG A 20 28.19 14.17 -13.67
C ARG A 20 29.02 12.89 -13.58
N ALA A 21 29.35 12.31 -14.74
CA ALA A 21 30.20 11.12 -14.83
C ALA A 21 31.19 11.27 -15.97
N LYS A 22 32.47 11.02 -15.73
CA LYS A 22 33.55 11.11 -16.72
C LYS A 22 33.60 12.42 -17.50
N GLY A 23 33.27 13.54 -16.83
CA GLY A 23 33.27 14.88 -17.44
C GLY A 23 31.99 15.25 -18.20
N HIS A 24 31.03 14.35 -18.38
CA HIS A 24 29.74 14.57 -19.03
C HIS A 24 28.63 14.71 -18.01
N TYR A 25 27.60 15.48 -18.37
CA TYR A 25 26.36 15.57 -17.60
C TYR A 25 25.35 14.51 -18.09
N GLY A 26 24.75 13.80 -17.15
CA GLY A 26 23.63 12.90 -17.40
C GLY A 26 22.35 13.45 -16.73
N LEU A 27 21.20 13.18 -17.32
CA LEU A 27 19.90 13.57 -16.82
C LEU A 27 18.98 12.34 -16.76
N VAL A 28 18.40 12.09 -15.61
CA VAL A 28 17.37 11.07 -15.42
C VAL A 28 16.08 11.77 -15.05
N LEU A 29 15.06 11.59 -15.88
CA LEU A 29 13.72 12.16 -15.68
C LEU A 29 12.74 11.05 -15.36
N ARG A 30 11.92 11.24 -14.31
CA ARG A 30 10.82 10.35 -13.96
C ARG A 30 9.51 11.07 -14.19
N GLN A 31 8.69 10.51 -15.07
CA GLN A 31 7.38 11.06 -15.39
C GLN A 31 6.37 10.71 -14.29
N ILE A 32 5.49 11.64 -13.95
CA ILE A 32 4.28 11.40 -13.16
C ILE A 32 3.18 10.95 -14.13
N PRO A 33 2.53 9.80 -13.90
CA PRO A 33 1.37 9.40 -14.67
C PRO A 33 0.20 10.37 -14.42
N ASN A 34 -0.50 10.78 -15.48
CA ASN A 34 -1.69 11.61 -15.35
C ASN A 34 -2.96 10.79 -15.12
N ASP A 35 -2.96 9.52 -15.57
CA ASP A 35 -4.13 8.66 -15.48
C ASP A 35 -4.11 7.86 -14.17
N LEU A 36 -5.19 7.97 -13.41
CA LEU A 36 -5.45 7.17 -12.23
C LEU A 36 -6.23 5.90 -12.61
N PHE A 37 -5.80 4.76 -12.12
CA PHE A 37 -6.52 3.51 -12.30
C PHE A 37 -7.73 3.45 -11.37
N SER A 38 -8.84 2.85 -11.83
CA SER A 38 -9.94 2.50 -10.94
C SER A 38 -9.55 1.34 -10.02
N LEU A 39 -10.29 1.13 -8.92
CA LEU A 39 -10.07 -0.02 -8.02
C LEU A 39 -10.21 -1.35 -8.76
N GLY A 40 -11.15 -1.43 -9.72
CA GLY A 40 -11.36 -2.62 -10.56
C GLY A 40 -10.20 -2.88 -11.52
N ASP A 41 -9.60 -1.82 -12.11
CA ASP A 41 -8.46 -1.96 -13.04
C ASP A 41 -7.22 -2.55 -12.35
N ILE A 42 -7.01 -2.21 -11.09
CA ILE A 42 -5.91 -2.79 -10.29
C ILE A 42 -6.23 -4.17 -9.72
N GLY A 43 -7.48 -4.62 -9.83
CA GLY A 43 -7.94 -5.94 -9.39
C GLY A 43 -8.20 -6.08 -7.90
N LEU A 44 -8.48 -4.98 -7.20
CA LEU A 44 -8.93 -5.02 -5.80
C LEU A 44 -10.39 -5.51 -5.74
N PRO A 45 -10.73 -6.36 -4.77
CA PRO A 45 -12.11 -6.82 -4.59
C PRO A 45 -13.02 -5.70 -4.09
N ASP A 46 -14.31 -5.76 -4.44
CA ASP A 46 -15.30 -4.75 -4.05
C ASP A 46 -15.45 -4.58 -2.54
N THR A 47 -15.08 -5.58 -1.76
CA THR A 47 -15.05 -5.51 -0.29
C THR A 47 -14.12 -4.42 0.24
N ILE A 48 -13.14 -3.96 -0.54
CA ILE A 48 -12.29 -2.83 -0.19
C ILE A 48 -13.11 -1.54 -0.08
N ILE A 49 -14.14 -1.36 -0.89
CA ILE A 49 -15.03 -0.19 -0.85
C ILE A 49 -15.66 -0.03 0.54
N GLU A 50 -16.04 -1.13 1.19
CA GLU A 50 -16.59 -1.08 2.55
C GLU A 50 -15.56 -0.53 3.57
N LEU A 51 -14.28 -0.79 3.33
CA LEU A 51 -13.19 -0.28 4.19
C LEU A 51 -12.94 1.20 3.94
N LEU A 52 -13.07 1.66 2.68
CA LEU A 52 -12.92 3.08 2.32
C LEU A 52 -14.06 3.95 2.86
N ASN A 53 -15.21 3.36 3.16
CA ASN A 53 -16.36 4.03 3.80
C ASN A 53 -16.23 4.15 5.33
N ARG A 54 -15.15 3.63 5.92
CA ARG A 54 -14.93 3.74 7.36
C ARG A 54 -14.56 5.17 7.75
N PRO A 55 -15.16 5.71 8.84
CA PRO A 55 -14.87 7.09 9.27
C PRO A 55 -13.46 7.25 9.87
N ARG A 56 -12.86 6.16 10.34
CA ARG A 56 -11.55 6.18 11.02
C ARG A 56 -10.88 4.83 11.02
N GLY A 57 -9.57 4.83 11.24
CA GLY A 57 -8.71 3.66 11.42
C GLY A 57 -7.54 3.65 10.44
N LEU A 58 -6.72 2.62 10.48
CA LEU A 58 -5.48 2.50 9.74
C LEU A 58 -5.60 1.43 8.65
N ILE A 59 -5.40 1.82 7.41
CA ILE A 59 -5.28 0.92 6.25
C ILE A 59 -3.84 0.96 5.76
N LEU A 60 -3.19 -0.19 5.70
CA LEU A 60 -1.81 -0.32 5.28
C LEU A 60 -1.72 -0.97 3.90
N VAL A 61 -1.00 -0.31 2.99
CA VAL A 61 -0.63 -0.89 1.69
C VAL A 61 0.85 -1.21 1.71
N THR A 62 1.19 -2.49 1.60
CA THR A 62 2.56 -2.96 1.81
C THR A 62 3.08 -3.79 0.64
N GLY A 63 4.39 -4.00 0.60
CA GLY A 63 5.06 -4.76 -0.45
C GLY A 63 6.41 -4.16 -0.84
N PRO A 64 7.21 -4.87 -1.62
CA PRO A 64 8.54 -4.40 -2.04
C PRO A 64 8.45 -3.14 -2.91
N THR A 65 9.58 -2.49 -3.11
CA THR A 65 9.68 -1.38 -4.06
C THR A 65 9.25 -1.83 -5.46
N GLY A 66 8.44 -1.00 -6.12
CA GLY A 66 7.92 -1.32 -7.46
C GLY A 66 6.74 -2.31 -7.46
N SER A 67 6.15 -2.64 -6.30
CA SER A 67 4.96 -3.51 -6.25
C SER A 67 3.64 -2.78 -6.59
N GLY A 68 3.67 -1.46 -6.82
CA GLY A 68 2.50 -0.66 -7.20
C GLY A 68 1.73 -0.06 -6.03
N LYS A 69 2.33 0.04 -4.83
CA LYS A 69 1.67 0.62 -3.64
C LYS A 69 1.09 2.01 -3.88
N SER A 70 1.89 2.90 -4.46
CA SER A 70 1.47 4.28 -4.74
C SER A 70 0.28 4.33 -5.71
N THR A 71 0.27 3.46 -6.73
CA THR A 71 -0.85 3.34 -7.67
C THR A 71 -2.12 2.89 -6.94
N THR A 72 -2.01 1.89 -6.07
CA THR A 72 -3.13 1.37 -5.29
C THR A 72 -3.67 2.44 -4.34
N LEU A 73 -2.79 3.15 -3.62
CA LEU A 73 -3.19 4.26 -2.74
C LEU A 73 -3.84 5.40 -3.51
N ALA A 74 -3.24 5.81 -4.64
CA ALA A 74 -3.79 6.87 -5.48
C ALA A 74 -5.21 6.52 -5.98
N SER A 75 -5.44 5.25 -6.36
CA SER A 75 -6.78 4.77 -6.76
C SER A 75 -7.78 4.79 -5.60
N MET A 76 -7.35 4.42 -4.38
CA MET A 76 -8.21 4.49 -3.18
C MET A 76 -8.55 5.94 -2.81
N ILE A 77 -7.57 6.83 -2.80
CA ILE A 77 -7.75 8.25 -2.54
C ILE A 77 -8.66 8.88 -3.60
N ASN A 78 -8.44 8.56 -4.87
CA ASN A 78 -9.31 9.07 -5.94
C ASN A 78 -10.75 8.58 -5.79
N TRP A 79 -10.95 7.30 -5.41
CA TRP A 79 -12.29 6.77 -5.15
C TRP A 79 -12.99 7.54 -4.01
N ILE A 80 -12.29 7.81 -2.90
CA ILE A 80 -12.83 8.61 -1.79
C ILE A 80 -13.16 10.03 -2.28
N ASN A 81 -12.25 10.67 -2.99
CA ASN A 81 -12.41 12.02 -3.54
C ASN A 81 -13.62 12.15 -4.50
N GLU A 82 -14.00 11.06 -5.17
CA GLU A 82 -15.18 11.02 -6.05
C GLU A 82 -16.50 10.74 -5.31
N ASN A 83 -16.45 10.06 -4.18
CA ASN A 83 -17.63 9.52 -3.55
C ASN A 83 -18.00 10.16 -2.21
N HIS A 84 -17.05 10.79 -1.52
CA HIS A 84 -17.25 11.42 -0.20
C HIS A 84 -16.96 12.91 -0.24
N ASP A 85 -17.70 13.67 0.55
CA ASP A 85 -17.39 15.06 0.88
C ASP A 85 -16.42 15.07 2.07
N GLY A 86 -15.36 15.89 2.02
CA GLY A 86 -14.41 15.98 3.13
C GLY A 86 -13.07 16.61 2.76
N HIS A 87 -12.10 16.47 3.65
CA HIS A 87 -10.75 16.97 3.47
C HIS A 87 -9.73 15.81 3.50
N ILE A 88 -9.02 15.64 2.40
CA ILE A 88 -7.95 14.66 2.26
C ILE A 88 -6.62 15.41 2.35
N ILE A 89 -5.74 14.97 3.25
CA ILE A 89 -4.36 15.48 3.33
C ILE A 89 -3.41 14.34 2.96
N THR A 90 -2.55 14.54 1.97
CA THR A 90 -1.46 13.60 1.67
C THR A 90 -0.11 14.18 2.09
N ILE A 91 0.77 13.33 2.59
CA ILE A 91 2.14 13.64 2.98
C ILE A 91 3.03 12.63 2.29
N GLU A 92 3.84 13.07 1.33
CA GLU A 92 4.57 12.19 0.40
C GLU A 92 6.02 12.59 0.24
N ASP A 93 6.88 11.67 -0.23
CA ASP A 93 8.30 11.91 -0.48
C ASP A 93 8.80 11.10 -1.70
N PRO A 94 8.69 11.68 -2.90
CA PRO A 94 7.91 12.84 -3.31
C PRO A 94 6.46 12.47 -3.69
N ILE A 95 5.63 13.46 -4.10
CA ILE A 95 4.29 13.24 -4.65
C ILE A 95 4.40 12.39 -5.92
N GLU A 96 3.68 11.25 -5.96
CA GLU A 96 3.70 10.33 -7.10
C GLU A 96 2.52 10.48 -8.06
N TYR A 97 1.39 10.96 -7.57
CA TYR A 97 0.17 11.22 -8.34
C TYR A 97 -0.45 12.53 -7.91
N PHE A 98 -0.90 13.34 -8.85
CA PHE A 98 -1.68 14.54 -8.54
C PHE A 98 -3.17 14.21 -8.46
N HIS A 99 -3.83 14.79 -7.48
CA HIS A 99 -5.26 14.67 -7.26
C HIS A 99 -5.93 16.04 -7.37
N ASP A 100 -6.81 16.18 -8.34
CA ASP A 100 -7.68 17.36 -8.42
C ASP A 100 -8.72 17.34 -7.29
N HIS A 101 -9.20 18.51 -6.89
CA HIS A 101 -10.36 18.62 -6.02
C HIS A 101 -11.60 18.10 -6.77
N LYS A 102 -12.33 17.16 -6.18
CA LYS A 102 -13.61 16.66 -6.68
C LYS A 102 -14.70 16.94 -5.63
N LYS A 103 -15.18 15.91 -4.93
CA LYS A 103 -16.03 16.12 -3.76
C LYS A 103 -15.24 16.51 -2.52
N CYS A 104 -14.01 16.01 -2.39
CA CYS A 104 -13.12 16.40 -1.32
C CYS A 104 -12.24 17.60 -1.71
N ILE A 105 -11.83 18.36 -0.69
CA ILE A 105 -10.64 19.22 -0.79
C ILE A 105 -9.43 18.32 -0.63
N VAL A 106 -8.48 18.34 -1.56
CA VAL A 106 -7.26 17.54 -1.48
C VAL A 106 -6.06 18.46 -1.28
N THR A 107 -5.37 18.31 -0.17
CA THR A 107 -4.14 19.04 0.16
C THR A 107 -2.97 18.07 0.13
N GLN A 108 -2.13 18.16 -0.92
CA GLN A 108 -0.93 17.33 -1.06
C GLN A 108 0.29 18.10 -0.60
N ARG A 109 1.13 17.47 0.24
CA ARG A 109 2.33 18.08 0.83
C ARG A 109 3.54 17.17 0.63
N GLU A 110 4.60 17.73 0.12
CA GLU A 110 5.86 17.02 -0.14
C GLU A 110 6.88 17.28 0.97
N VAL A 111 7.48 16.21 1.48
CA VAL A 111 8.56 16.30 2.46
C VAL A 111 9.79 16.94 1.82
N GLY A 112 10.40 17.87 2.52
CA GLY A 112 11.55 18.64 2.04
C GLY A 112 11.18 19.90 1.25
N ASN A 113 10.01 19.95 0.62
CA ASN A 113 9.50 21.13 -0.08
C ASN A 113 8.46 21.89 0.76
N ASP A 114 7.41 21.22 1.18
CA ASP A 114 6.26 21.82 1.88
C ASP A 114 6.30 21.59 3.39
N VAL A 115 6.92 20.48 3.80
CA VAL A 115 6.99 20.06 5.22
C VAL A 115 8.37 19.50 5.54
N ALA A 116 8.78 19.63 6.81
CA ALA A 116 10.11 19.22 7.25
C ALA A 116 10.23 17.69 7.43
N SER A 117 9.16 17.00 7.87
CA SER A 117 9.14 15.55 8.10
C SER A 117 7.72 15.01 8.09
N PHE A 118 7.58 13.68 7.89
CA PHE A 118 6.30 12.99 7.98
C PHE A 118 5.63 13.21 9.34
N SER A 119 6.33 12.96 10.44
CA SER A 119 5.78 13.07 11.80
C SER A 119 5.28 14.48 12.12
N SER A 120 6.05 15.52 11.77
CA SER A 120 5.65 16.92 11.99
C SER A 120 4.43 17.29 11.13
N ALA A 121 4.38 16.80 9.89
CA ALA A 121 3.28 17.05 8.96
C ALA A 121 1.97 16.39 9.44
N ILE A 122 2.03 15.13 9.93
CA ILE A 122 0.86 14.44 10.50
C ILE A 122 0.32 15.21 11.69
N ARG A 123 1.19 15.60 12.64
CA ARG A 123 0.79 16.40 13.82
C ARG A 123 0.16 17.74 13.43
N GLY A 124 0.68 18.37 12.36
CA GLY A 124 0.10 19.59 11.79
C GLY A 124 -1.26 19.35 11.12
N ALA A 125 -1.39 18.25 10.38
CA ALA A 125 -2.62 17.86 9.71
C ALA A 125 -3.79 17.70 10.69
N LEU A 126 -3.58 17.11 11.87
CA LEU A 126 -4.61 16.94 12.91
C LEU A 126 -5.26 18.26 13.40
N ARG A 127 -4.71 19.42 13.04
CA ARG A 127 -5.28 20.75 13.32
C ARG A 127 -5.92 21.41 12.11
N GLN A 128 -6.01 20.68 10.98
CA GLN A 128 -6.52 21.17 9.70
C GLN A 128 -7.85 20.50 9.32
N ASP A 129 -8.51 19.86 10.29
CA ASP A 129 -9.79 19.15 10.15
C ASP A 129 -9.80 18.14 8.97
N PRO A 130 -8.86 17.19 8.95
CA PRO A 130 -8.81 16.17 7.90
C PRO A 130 -9.75 15.01 8.22
N ASP A 131 -10.48 14.53 7.23
CA ASP A 131 -11.20 13.25 7.31
C ASP A 131 -10.28 12.08 6.95
N VAL A 132 -9.39 12.31 5.98
CA VAL A 132 -8.47 11.30 5.45
C VAL A 132 -7.05 11.83 5.45
N ILE A 133 -6.12 11.02 5.94
CA ILE A 133 -4.68 11.31 5.91
C ILE A 133 -3.96 10.18 5.16
N LEU A 134 -3.20 10.51 4.12
CA LEU A 134 -2.28 9.59 3.49
C LEU A 134 -0.85 9.91 3.92
N VAL A 135 -0.16 8.90 4.45
CA VAL A 135 1.26 8.94 4.81
C VAL A 135 2.02 8.07 3.81
N GLY A 136 2.78 8.70 2.94
CA GLY A 136 3.46 8.03 1.84
C GLY A 136 4.28 6.83 2.29
N GLU A 137 5.01 6.97 3.41
CA GLU A 137 5.80 5.88 3.99
C GLU A 137 6.04 6.04 5.49
N MET A 138 5.94 4.94 6.25
CA MET A 138 6.27 4.87 7.67
C MET A 138 7.63 4.16 7.86
N ARG A 139 8.72 4.95 7.95
CA ARG A 139 10.09 4.41 8.11
C ARG A 139 10.59 4.43 9.55
N ASP A 140 10.20 5.44 10.30
CA ASP A 140 10.71 5.74 11.62
C ASP A 140 9.62 5.65 12.69
N LEU A 141 10.06 5.51 13.94
CA LEU A 141 9.19 5.39 15.10
C LEU A 141 8.21 6.56 15.23
N GLU A 142 8.69 7.80 15.06
CA GLU A 142 7.86 8.99 15.24
C GLU A 142 6.73 9.09 14.22
N THR A 143 7.01 8.69 12.98
CA THR A 143 6.01 8.65 11.91
C THR A 143 4.97 7.55 12.17
N ILE A 144 5.40 6.36 12.62
CA ILE A 144 4.51 5.25 12.98
C ILE A 144 3.60 5.66 14.14
N GLU A 145 4.16 6.22 15.22
CA GLU A 145 3.41 6.69 16.39
C GLU A 145 2.35 7.73 16.00
N ALA A 146 2.75 8.72 15.19
CA ALA A 146 1.85 9.78 14.73
C ALA A 146 0.71 9.23 13.86
N ALA A 147 1.00 8.29 12.95
CA ALA A 147 0.00 7.69 12.07
C ALA A 147 -1.00 6.80 12.84
N VAL A 148 -0.50 5.95 13.76
CA VAL A 148 -1.36 5.11 14.62
C VAL A 148 -2.22 5.99 15.53
N GLY A 149 -1.64 7.04 16.14
CA GLY A 149 -2.36 8.00 16.97
C GLY A 149 -3.46 8.75 16.19
N ALA A 150 -3.20 9.18 14.97
CA ALA A 150 -4.19 9.81 14.10
C ALA A 150 -5.37 8.86 13.79
N ALA A 151 -5.07 7.59 13.50
CA ALA A 151 -6.09 6.57 13.24
C ALA A 151 -6.94 6.24 14.48
N GLU A 152 -6.35 6.27 15.67
CA GLU A 152 -7.04 6.05 16.95
C GLU A 152 -7.95 7.25 17.31
N THR A 153 -7.52 8.46 17.00
CA THR A 153 -8.20 9.70 17.40
C THR A 153 -9.30 10.16 16.45
N GLY A 154 -9.62 9.40 15.39
CA GLY A 154 -10.82 9.66 14.60
C GLY A 154 -10.64 9.82 13.10
N HIS A 155 -9.43 9.67 12.56
CA HIS A 155 -9.14 9.87 11.14
C HIS A 155 -8.99 8.54 10.39
N LEU A 156 -9.34 8.52 9.11
CA LEU A 156 -9.03 7.41 8.23
C LEU A 156 -7.61 7.62 7.68
N VAL A 157 -6.68 6.77 8.11
CA VAL A 157 -5.26 6.90 7.78
C VAL A 157 -4.84 5.80 6.82
N PHE A 158 -4.22 6.19 5.71
CA PHE A 158 -3.55 5.30 4.77
C PHE A 158 -2.05 5.45 4.93
N ALA A 159 -1.32 4.33 4.94
CA ALA A 159 0.14 4.40 4.99
C ALA A 159 0.79 3.22 4.27
N THR A 160 2.10 3.36 3.96
CA THR A 160 2.86 2.25 3.36
C THR A 160 3.99 1.78 4.25
N LEU A 161 4.32 0.49 4.07
CA LEU A 161 5.56 -0.14 4.53
C LEU A 161 6.14 -1.03 3.42
N HIS A 162 7.42 -1.39 3.55
CA HIS A 162 8.10 -2.28 2.61
C HIS A 162 8.07 -3.76 3.01
N THR A 163 7.20 -4.12 3.95
CA THR A 163 7.01 -5.51 4.39
C THR A 163 6.18 -6.31 3.39
N THR A 164 6.39 -7.61 3.35
CA THR A 164 5.57 -8.57 2.59
C THR A 164 4.79 -9.44 3.57
N GLY A 165 3.47 -9.40 3.45
CA GLY A 165 2.53 -10.15 4.30
C GLY A 165 2.02 -9.35 5.51
N ALA A 166 0.77 -9.61 5.87
CA ALA A 166 0.04 -8.86 6.89
C ALA A 166 0.62 -9.09 8.31
N ALA A 167 0.88 -10.34 8.67
CA ALA A 167 1.46 -10.66 9.97
C ALA A 167 2.81 -9.96 10.18
N ARG A 168 3.71 -10.05 9.20
CA ARG A 168 5.02 -9.37 9.26
C ARG A 168 4.90 -7.85 9.30
N THR A 169 3.86 -7.29 8.69
CA THR A 169 3.60 -5.86 8.74
C THR A 169 3.24 -5.41 10.16
N VAL A 170 2.38 -6.15 10.83
CA VAL A 170 2.03 -5.92 12.24
C VAL A 170 3.26 -6.01 13.12
N ASP A 171 4.05 -7.08 12.98
CA ASP A 171 5.29 -7.26 13.74
C ASP A 171 6.27 -6.10 13.49
N ARG A 172 6.45 -5.67 12.26
CA ARG A 172 7.35 -4.57 11.91
C ARG A 172 6.98 -3.25 12.58
N ILE A 173 5.67 -2.96 12.69
CA ILE A 173 5.20 -1.78 13.42
C ILE A 173 5.54 -1.89 14.90
N ILE A 174 5.21 -3.04 15.53
CA ILE A 174 5.46 -3.26 16.95
C ILE A 174 6.96 -3.23 17.26
N ASP A 175 7.79 -3.80 16.39
CA ASP A 175 9.24 -3.88 16.58
C ASP A 175 9.98 -2.55 16.41
N ALA A 176 9.32 -1.53 15.84
CA ALA A 176 9.87 -0.18 15.80
C ALA A 176 9.89 0.49 17.19
N PHE A 177 9.11 -0.02 18.16
CA PHE A 177 8.99 0.57 19.50
C PHE A 177 9.94 -0.08 20.52
N PRO A 178 10.41 0.69 21.51
CA PRO A 178 11.14 0.15 22.66
C PRO A 178 10.34 -0.92 23.40
N ALA A 179 11.04 -1.81 24.11
CA ALA A 179 10.44 -2.97 24.74
C ALA A 179 9.33 -2.63 25.75
N ASP A 180 9.49 -1.55 26.47
CA ASP A 180 8.54 -1.02 27.48
C ASP A 180 7.27 -0.42 26.86
N MET A 181 7.29 -0.06 25.57
CA MET A 181 6.15 0.49 24.85
C MET A 181 5.40 -0.55 24.02
N LYS A 182 5.96 -1.77 23.81
CA LYS A 182 5.40 -2.77 22.90
C LYS A 182 3.98 -3.21 23.25
N ASP A 183 3.62 -3.34 24.50
CA ASP A 183 2.27 -3.75 24.91
C ASP A 183 1.24 -2.64 24.69
N GLN A 184 1.66 -1.39 24.87
CA GLN A 184 0.82 -0.25 24.57
C GLN A 184 0.53 -0.16 23.06
N ILE A 185 1.56 -0.22 22.23
CA ILE A 185 1.36 -0.15 20.76
C ILE A 185 0.57 -1.34 20.22
N ARG A 186 0.71 -2.55 20.77
CA ARG A 186 -0.14 -3.68 20.40
C ARG A 186 -1.62 -3.38 20.63
N THR A 187 -1.93 -2.77 21.77
CA THR A 187 -3.30 -2.42 22.13
C THR A 187 -3.84 -1.33 21.19
N GLN A 188 -3.07 -0.28 20.93
CA GLN A 188 -3.43 0.81 20.03
C GLN A 188 -3.59 0.31 18.59
N LEU A 189 -2.64 -0.47 18.09
CA LEU A 189 -2.69 -1.02 16.75
C LEU A 189 -3.88 -1.97 16.57
N ALA A 190 -4.14 -2.85 17.54
CA ALA A 190 -5.29 -3.76 17.52
C ALA A 190 -6.64 -3.06 17.49
N SER A 191 -6.73 -1.83 18.00
CA SER A 191 -7.96 -1.02 18.00
C SER A 191 -8.10 -0.13 16.76
N SER A 192 -6.98 0.27 16.14
CA SER A 192 -6.96 1.22 15.03
C SER A 192 -6.83 0.57 13.66
N ILE A 193 -6.11 -0.56 13.52
CA ILE A 193 -5.88 -1.19 12.22
C ILE A 193 -7.16 -1.80 11.65
N ILE A 194 -7.53 -1.40 10.43
CA ILE A 194 -8.70 -1.91 9.70
C ILE A 194 -8.28 -3.02 8.75
N ALA A 195 -7.22 -2.79 7.98
CA ALA A 195 -6.77 -3.73 6.96
C ALA A 195 -5.28 -3.60 6.67
N VAL A 196 -4.70 -4.71 6.21
CA VAL A 196 -3.38 -4.72 5.54
C VAL A 196 -3.55 -5.34 4.17
N ILE A 197 -3.14 -4.58 3.16
CA ILE A 197 -3.15 -4.98 1.75
C ILE A 197 -1.70 -5.12 1.32
N SER A 198 -1.19 -6.33 1.35
CA SER A 198 0.18 -6.62 0.89
C SER A 198 0.14 -7.04 -0.57
N GLN A 199 0.97 -6.43 -1.41
CA GLN A 199 0.92 -6.66 -2.85
C GLN A 199 2.27 -6.91 -3.49
N VAL A 200 2.22 -7.70 -4.56
CA VAL A 200 3.32 -7.92 -5.49
C VAL A 200 2.85 -7.71 -6.93
N LEU A 201 3.71 -7.26 -7.81
CA LEU A 201 3.43 -7.20 -9.24
C LEU A 201 3.97 -8.45 -9.93
N CYS A 202 3.12 -9.08 -10.71
CA CYS A 202 3.41 -10.24 -11.55
C CYS A 202 3.47 -9.83 -13.03
N LYS A 203 4.31 -10.50 -13.80
CA LYS A 203 4.32 -10.38 -15.25
C LYS A 203 3.09 -11.08 -15.82
N LYS A 204 2.30 -10.35 -16.60
CA LYS A 204 1.10 -10.89 -17.23
C LYS A 204 1.46 -11.70 -18.49
N THR A 205 0.79 -12.82 -18.67
CA THR A 205 0.84 -13.57 -19.94
C THR A 205 0.32 -12.67 -21.07
N GLY A 206 1.12 -12.48 -22.12
CA GLY A 206 0.78 -11.55 -23.21
C GLY A 206 1.25 -10.11 -23.01
N GLY A 207 1.98 -9.82 -21.92
CA GLY A 207 2.62 -8.51 -21.67
C GLY A 207 1.89 -7.66 -20.64
N GLY A 208 2.60 -6.69 -20.10
CA GLY A 208 2.13 -5.85 -19.00
C GLY A 208 2.31 -6.49 -17.63
N ARG A 209 1.63 -5.92 -16.63
CA ARG A 209 1.72 -6.33 -15.22
C ARG A 209 0.33 -6.48 -14.62
N ILE A 210 0.21 -7.33 -13.62
CA ILE A 210 -1.00 -7.52 -12.82
C ILE A 210 -0.59 -7.62 -11.35
N ALA A 211 -1.37 -7.00 -10.47
CA ALA A 211 -1.12 -7.08 -9.03
C ALA A 211 -1.69 -8.39 -8.46
N SER A 212 -0.96 -8.99 -7.53
CA SER A 212 -1.46 -10.04 -6.67
C SER A 212 -1.42 -9.56 -5.23
N PHE A 213 -2.45 -9.88 -4.47
CA PHE A 213 -2.69 -9.34 -3.14
C PHE A 213 -2.75 -10.42 -2.07
N GLU A 214 -2.27 -10.08 -0.89
CA GLU A 214 -2.72 -10.64 0.37
C GLU A 214 -3.53 -9.57 1.09
N ILE A 215 -4.77 -9.87 1.45
CA ILE A 215 -5.67 -8.93 2.11
C ILE A 215 -6.07 -9.48 3.46
N MET A 216 -5.71 -8.78 4.51
CA MET A 216 -6.17 -8.99 5.88
C MET A 216 -7.19 -7.91 6.22
N VAL A 217 -8.37 -8.30 6.67
CA VAL A 217 -9.36 -7.40 7.28
C VAL A 217 -9.42 -7.71 8.78
N THR A 218 -9.24 -6.69 9.61
CA THR A 218 -9.19 -6.89 11.05
C THR A 218 -10.54 -7.33 11.60
N THR A 219 -10.53 -8.49 12.22
CA THR A 219 -11.65 -9.06 12.98
C THR A 219 -11.34 -9.01 14.47
N THR A 220 -12.34 -9.31 15.31
CA THR A 220 -12.13 -9.46 16.77
C THR A 220 -11.04 -10.49 17.08
N SER A 221 -10.99 -11.60 16.30
CA SER A 221 -9.94 -12.62 16.43
C SER A 221 -8.57 -12.05 16.14
N ILE A 222 -8.38 -11.39 14.97
CA ILE A 222 -7.10 -10.80 14.57
C ILE A 222 -6.66 -9.72 15.57
N ALA A 223 -7.57 -8.84 16.01
CA ALA A 223 -7.28 -7.84 17.03
C ALA A 223 -6.78 -8.48 18.34
N GLN A 224 -7.38 -9.62 18.75
CA GLN A 224 -6.94 -10.35 19.93
C GLN A 224 -5.56 -10.99 19.72
N LEU A 225 -5.29 -11.57 18.55
CA LEU A 225 -3.98 -12.13 18.21
C LEU A 225 -2.87 -11.07 18.27
N ILE A 226 -3.15 -9.85 17.83
CA ILE A 226 -2.20 -8.72 17.92
C ILE A 226 -1.93 -8.37 19.38
N ARG A 227 -2.96 -8.21 20.22
CA ARG A 227 -2.81 -7.91 21.66
C ARG A 227 -1.99 -8.97 22.40
N GLU A 228 -2.24 -10.25 22.07
CA GLU A 228 -1.59 -11.39 22.73
C GLU A 228 -0.21 -11.75 22.16
N ASN A 229 0.32 -10.96 21.22
CA ASN A 229 1.59 -11.24 20.52
C ASN A 229 1.60 -12.61 19.79
N LYS A 230 0.46 -12.97 19.20
CA LYS A 230 0.27 -14.24 18.47
C LYS A 230 0.07 -14.01 16.97
N THR A 231 0.76 -13.03 16.42
CA THR A 231 0.65 -12.56 15.01
C THR A 231 0.91 -13.68 14.01
N PHE A 232 1.73 -14.68 14.35
CA PHE A 232 1.99 -15.86 13.51
C PHE A 232 0.72 -16.66 13.15
N ARG A 233 -0.39 -16.49 13.88
CA ARG A 233 -1.68 -17.15 13.62
C ARG A 233 -2.57 -16.35 12.65
N ILE A 234 -2.24 -15.11 12.35
CA ILE A 234 -3.03 -14.24 11.45
C ILE A 234 -3.23 -14.88 10.07
N ASN A 235 -2.21 -15.58 9.56
CA ASN A 235 -2.31 -16.25 8.26
C ASN A 235 -3.43 -17.31 8.23
N SER A 236 -3.69 -18.00 9.34
CA SER A 236 -4.80 -18.97 9.44
C SER A 236 -6.16 -18.26 9.39
N ASP A 237 -6.29 -17.11 10.06
CA ASP A 237 -7.51 -16.29 10.02
C ASP A 237 -7.75 -15.71 8.60
N ILE A 238 -6.69 -15.32 7.88
CA ILE A 238 -6.79 -14.88 6.49
C ILE A 238 -7.33 -16.00 5.59
N GLN A 239 -6.81 -17.24 5.73
CA GLN A 239 -7.24 -18.39 4.92
C GLN A 239 -8.72 -18.73 5.10
N THR A 240 -9.26 -18.53 6.30
CA THR A 240 -10.67 -18.81 6.62
C THR A 240 -11.59 -17.61 6.46
N GLY A 241 -11.01 -16.42 6.19
CA GLY A 241 -11.72 -15.14 6.17
C GLY A 241 -12.26 -14.71 4.80
N ALA A 242 -12.39 -15.60 3.82
CA ALA A 242 -12.80 -15.28 2.46
C ALA A 242 -14.16 -14.56 2.39
N SER A 243 -15.13 -14.92 3.25
CA SER A 243 -16.44 -14.26 3.33
C SER A 243 -16.37 -12.78 3.77
N ARG A 244 -15.24 -12.34 4.30
CA ARG A 244 -14.97 -10.96 4.71
C ARG A 244 -14.02 -10.23 3.76
N GLY A 245 -13.78 -10.79 2.56
CA GLY A 245 -12.87 -10.23 1.57
C GLY A 245 -11.39 -10.48 1.83
N MET A 246 -11.05 -11.35 2.79
CA MET A 246 -9.66 -11.72 3.01
C MET A 246 -9.20 -12.71 1.94
N ILE A 247 -7.95 -12.57 1.52
CA ILE A 247 -7.31 -13.48 0.57
C ILE A 247 -5.83 -13.62 0.92
N GLY A 248 -5.31 -14.84 0.91
CA GLY A 248 -3.87 -15.09 1.05
C GLY A 248 -3.15 -14.91 -0.29
N LEU A 249 -1.90 -14.46 -0.27
CA LEU A 249 -1.11 -14.19 -1.48
C LEU A 249 -1.04 -15.42 -2.39
N ASP A 250 -0.72 -16.59 -1.83
CA ASP A 250 -0.56 -17.81 -2.61
C ASP A 250 -1.87 -18.29 -3.23
N ALA A 251 -3.00 -18.10 -2.55
CA ALA A 251 -4.32 -18.38 -3.08
C ALA A 251 -4.66 -17.44 -4.26
N HIS A 252 -4.33 -16.16 -4.15
CA HIS A 252 -4.53 -15.19 -5.23
C HIS A 252 -3.64 -15.49 -6.43
N LEU A 253 -2.35 -15.80 -6.21
CA LEU A 253 -1.43 -16.19 -7.28
C LEU A 253 -1.93 -17.42 -8.04
N LEU A 254 -2.41 -18.46 -7.33
CA LEU A 254 -2.98 -19.65 -7.92
C LEU A 254 -4.24 -19.31 -8.76
N GLY A 255 -5.09 -18.42 -8.26
CA GLY A 255 -6.26 -17.93 -8.99
C GLY A 255 -5.90 -17.15 -10.25
N LEU A 256 -4.82 -16.37 -10.25
CA LEU A 256 -4.31 -15.69 -11.45
C LEU A 256 -3.75 -16.69 -12.46
N PHE A 257 -3.03 -17.71 -12.00
CA PHE A 257 -2.53 -18.78 -12.85
C PHE A 257 -3.68 -19.59 -13.48
N SER A 258 -4.67 -20.01 -12.71
CA SER A 258 -5.82 -20.79 -13.21
C SER A 258 -6.65 -20.02 -14.26
N ARG A 259 -6.59 -18.68 -14.24
CA ARG A 259 -7.19 -17.81 -15.26
C ARG A 259 -6.25 -17.51 -16.45
N ASN A 260 -5.08 -18.16 -16.50
CA ASN A 260 -4.04 -17.94 -17.52
C ASN A 260 -3.52 -16.49 -17.60
N LEU A 261 -3.63 -15.73 -16.51
CA LEU A 261 -3.16 -14.35 -16.46
C LEU A 261 -1.66 -14.22 -16.15
N ILE A 262 -1.09 -15.22 -15.45
CA ILE A 262 0.34 -15.32 -15.16
C ILE A 262 0.84 -16.73 -15.43
N SER A 263 2.15 -16.88 -15.65
CA SER A 263 2.77 -18.21 -15.79
C SER A 263 2.92 -18.92 -14.46
N ALA A 264 3.13 -20.23 -14.49
CA ALA A 264 3.43 -21.04 -13.31
C ALA A 264 4.74 -20.60 -12.63
N ASP A 265 5.77 -20.30 -13.42
CA ASP A 265 7.07 -19.83 -12.91
C ASP A 265 6.92 -18.45 -12.22
N GLU A 266 6.09 -17.56 -12.76
CA GLU A 266 5.81 -16.28 -12.12
C GLU A 266 5.06 -16.46 -10.79
N ALA A 267 4.06 -17.34 -10.74
CA ALA A 267 3.34 -17.66 -9.50
C ALA A 267 4.27 -18.26 -8.46
N LEU A 268 5.13 -19.21 -8.85
CA LEU A 268 6.10 -19.83 -7.96
C LEU A 268 7.13 -18.83 -7.43
N GLY A 269 7.66 -17.97 -8.31
CA GLY A 269 8.67 -16.98 -7.94
C GLY A 269 8.16 -15.85 -7.02
N LYS A 270 6.84 -15.66 -6.92
CA LYS A 270 6.20 -14.67 -6.05
C LYS A 270 5.55 -15.28 -4.81
N SER A 271 5.48 -16.59 -4.70
CA SER A 271 4.85 -17.32 -3.59
C SER A 271 5.61 -17.13 -2.27
N GLN A 272 4.85 -17.06 -1.18
CA GLN A 272 5.38 -17.11 0.19
C GLN A 272 5.74 -18.53 0.64
N THR A 273 5.12 -19.55 0.05
CA THR A 273 5.36 -20.98 0.34
C THR A 273 5.65 -21.75 -0.95
N PRO A 274 6.86 -21.62 -1.53
CA PRO A 274 7.19 -22.19 -2.83
C PRO A 274 6.94 -23.69 -2.97
N ASP A 275 7.25 -24.49 -1.95
CA ASP A 275 7.06 -25.95 -1.99
C ASP A 275 5.58 -26.32 -2.10
N SER A 276 4.73 -25.69 -1.28
CA SER A 276 3.27 -25.89 -1.36
C SER A 276 2.70 -25.36 -2.67
N MET A 277 3.18 -24.23 -3.14
CA MET A 277 2.76 -23.66 -4.42
C MET A 277 3.13 -24.56 -5.58
N ARG A 278 4.34 -25.13 -5.60
CA ARG A 278 4.79 -26.09 -6.62
C ARG A 278 3.84 -27.27 -6.72
N ALA A 279 3.49 -27.89 -5.60
CA ALA A 279 2.56 -29.03 -5.56
C ALA A 279 1.20 -28.64 -6.17
N LYS A 280 0.62 -27.52 -5.73
CA LYS A 280 -0.68 -27.03 -6.25
C LYS A 280 -0.65 -26.67 -7.73
N LEU A 281 0.44 -26.09 -8.23
CA LEU A 281 0.59 -25.79 -9.65
C LEU A 281 0.62 -27.07 -10.50
N LEU A 282 1.37 -28.09 -10.06
CA LEU A 282 1.42 -29.40 -10.75
C LEU A 282 0.04 -30.10 -10.76
N GLU A 283 -0.69 -30.06 -9.64
CA GLU A 283 -2.06 -30.58 -9.55
C GLU A 283 -3.02 -29.85 -10.52
N ASN A 284 -2.77 -28.58 -10.80
CA ASN A 284 -3.52 -27.78 -11.76
C ASN A 284 -2.94 -27.84 -13.19
N GLY A 285 -2.10 -28.83 -13.50
CA GLY A 285 -1.61 -29.10 -14.83
C GLY A 285 -0.48 -28.19 -15.32
N ALA A 286 0.21 -27.48 -14.41
CA ALA A 286 1.34 -26.65 -14.78
C ALA A 286 2.55 -27.47 -15.25
N THR A 287 3.24 -26.98 -16.28
CA THR A 287 4.60 -27.40 -16.62
C THR A 287 5.56 -26.35 -16.06
N LEU A 288 6.41 -26.73 -15.13
CA LEU A 288 7.42 -25.85 -14.54
C LEU A 288 8.73 -26.00 -15.31
N THR A 289 9.35 -24.88 -15.64
CA THR A 289 10.73 -24.87 -16.15
C THR A 289 11.67 -25.21 -14.99
N THR A 290 12.52 -26.23 -15.18
CA THR A 290 13.53 -26.69 -14.21
C THR A 290 14.65 -25.66 -14.02
#